data_a3f585c28efbec91a9c156e0244f4f44
#
_entry.id   a3f585c28efbec91a9c156e0244f4f44
#
_cell.length_a   1.000
_cell.length_b   1.000
_cell.length_c   1.000
_cell.angle_alpha   90.00
_cell.angle_beta   90.00
_cell.angle_gamma   90.00
#
_symmetry.space_group_name_H-M   'P 1'
#
loop_
_entity.id
_entity.type
_entity.pdbx_description
1 polymer ?
#
loop_
_entity_poly.entity_id
_entity_poly.type
_entity_poly.pdbx_seq_one_letter_code
_entity_poly.pdbx_strand_id
1 'polypeptide(L)'
;PGTWFQMVIARKNSGELIGDIGIHFPEEQPSHVELGITLDKAQQGQGFASEALREVISYLFLKLDKLKIIASIDPRNESSIKLFQRLGFVQEALYEKSLFLNGEWVDDWVMGLAKDELNSAK
;
A
#
# COMPACT_ATOMS: atom_id res chain seq x y z
N PRO A 1 -17.25 3.32 7.58
CA PRO A 1 -17.02 2.53 8.76
C PRO A 1 -15.78 1.65 8.66
N GLY A 2 -15.17 1.43 9.77
CA GLY A 2 -13.90 0.77 9.88
C GLY A 2 -12.90 1.69 10.53
N THR A 3 -11.67 1.24 10.66
CA THR A 3 -10.64 1.97 11.36
C THR A 3 -9.51 2.35 10.42
N TRP A 4 -9.10 3.60 10.48
CA TRP A 4 -7.97 4.11 9.71
C TRP A 4 -6.79 4.36 10.63
N PHE A 5 -5.61 3.93 10.20
CA PHE A 5 -4.35 4.27 10.83
C PHE A 5 -3.44 4.93 9.82
N GLN A 6 -2.61 5.83 10.28
CA GLN A 6 -1.65 6.48 9.42
C GLN A 6 -0.27 6.34 10.04
N MET A 7 0.69 5.88 9.24
CA MET A 7 2.07 5.68 9.67
C MET A 7 2.99 6.54 8.81
N VAL A 8 4.00 7.10 9.43
CA VAL A 8 4.99 7.91 8.75
C VAL A 8 6.22 7.06 8.47
N ILE A 9 6.76 7.18 7.25
CA ILE A 9 8.01 6.54 6.90
C ILE A 9 9.11 7.59 7.03
N ALA A 10 10.11 7.31 7.83
CA ALA A 10 11.22 8.23 8.05
C ALA A 10 12.56 7.49 8.04
N ARG A 11 13.61 8.19 7.64
CA ARG A 11 14.95 7.65 7.70
C ARG A 11 15.42 7.57 9.16
N LYS A 12 15.99 6.45 9.54
CA LYS A 12 16.46 6.23 10.91
C LYS A 12 17.52 7.24 11.34
N ASN A 13 18.44 7.57 10.46
CA ASN A 13 19.60 8.38 10.81
C ASN A 13 19.30 9.88 10.91
N SER A 14 18.45 10.39 10.05
CA SER A 14 18.20 11.83 9.97
C SER A 14 16.80 12.24 10.45
N GLY A 15 15.88 11.28 10.59
CA GLY A 15 14.47 11.58 10.88
C GLY A 15 13.73 12.21 9.71
N GLU A 16 14.37 12.29 8.54
CA GLU A 16 13.77 12.87 7.35
C GLU A 16 12.56 12.05 6.90
N LEU A 17 11.44 12.73 6.64
CA LEU A 17 10.21 12.08 6.20
C LEU A 17 10.33 11.64 4.74
N ILE A 18 10.02 10.39 4.49
CA ILE A 18 10.05 9.80 3.16
C ILE A 18 8.66 9.73 2.56
N GLY A 19 7.66 9.54 3.39
CA GLY A 19 6.28 9.41 2.96
C GLY A 19 5.41 8.92 4.10
N ASP A 20 4.20 8.49 3.76
CA ASP A 20 3.29 7.92 4.75
C ASP A 20 2.51 6.75 4.17
N ILE A 21 1.97 5.93 5.06
CA ILE A 21 1.16 4.76 4.73
C ILE A 21 -0.17 4.91 5.48
N GLY A 22 -1.27 4.88 4.73
CA GLY A 22 -2.60 4.78 5.30
C GLY A 22 -3.03 3.33 5.35
N ILE A 23 -3.56 2.88 6.47
CA ILE A 23 -4.02 1.50 6.65
C ILE A 23 -5.47 1.54 7.07
N HIS A 24 -6.34 0.92 6.28
CA HIS A 24 -7.77 0.86 6.57
C HIS A 24 -8.19 -0.58 6.85
N PHE A 25 -8.82 -0.79 7.99
CA PHE A 25 -9.38 -2.08 8.37
C PHE A 25 -10.89 -2.02 8.14
N PRO A 26 -11.39 -2.50 6.99
CA PRO A 26 -12.83 -2.42 6.72
C PRO A 26 -13.62 -3.32 7.67
N GLU A 27 -14.65 -2.76 8.26
CA GLU A 27 -15.49 -3.47 9.22
C GLU A 27 -16.24 -4.64 8.58
N GLU A 28 -16.64 -4.46 7.32
CA GLU A 28 -17.44 -5.45 6.58
C GLU A 28 -16.64 -6.64 6.08
N GLN A 29 -15.31 -6.50 6.01
CA GLN A 29 -14.42 -7.56 5.53
C GLN A 29 -13.21 -7.66 6.46
N PRO A 30 -13.39 -8.25 7.64
CA PRO A 30 -12.32 -8.24 8.65
C PRO A 30 -11.06 -9.00 8.27
N SER A 31 -11.11 -9.87 7.26
CA SER A 31 -9.92 -10.56 6.78
C SER A 31 -9.10 -9.74 5.77
N HIS A 32 -9.63 -8.62 5.32
CA HIS A 32 -8.99 -7.75 4.33
C HIS A 32 -8.43 -6.49 4.97
N VAL A 33 -7.42 -5.91 4.33
CA VAL A 33 -6.83 -4.63 4.72
C VAL A 33 -6.61 -3.80 3.47
N GLU A 34 -6.87 -2.52 3.55
CA GLU A 34 -6.61 -1.60 2.45
C GLU A 34 -5.41 -0.72 2.79
N LEU A 35 -4.48 -0.59 1.86
CA LEU A 35 -3.29 0.24 2.01
C LEU A 35 -3.28 1.37 0.98
N GLY A 36 -2.86 2.54 1.42
CA GLY A 36 -2.51 3.64 0.54
C GLY A 36 -1.12 4.13 0.90
N ILE A 37 -0.36 4.59 -0.06
CA ILE A 37 0.98 5.10 0.19
C ILE A 37 1.21 6.41 -0.54
N THR A 38 1.87 7.34 0.14
CA THR A 38 2.35 8.58 -0.44
C THR A 38 3.84 8.66 -0.19
N LEU A 39 4.61 8.89 -1.26
CA LEU A 39 6.06 8.99 -1.18
C LEU A 39 6.53 10.36 -1.62
N ASP A 40 7.52 10.89 -0.90
CA ASP A 40 8.25 12.06 -1.34
C ASP A 40 8.99 11.70 -2.63
N LYS A 41 8.83 12.51 -3.67
CA LYS A 41 9.45 12.27 -4.96
C LYS A 41 10.96 12.06 -4.88
N ALA A 42 11.61 12.81 -4.02
CA ALA A 42 13.07 12.75 -3.86
C ALA A 42 13.53 11.40 -3.29
N GLN A 43 12.63 10.66 -2.66
CA GLN A 43 12.97 9.40 -2.01
C GLN A 43 12.55 8.17 -2.80
N GLN A 44 11.84 8.38 -3.92
CA GLN A 44 11.39 7.26 -4.75
C GLN A 44 12.59 6.55 -5.37
N GLY A 45 12.51 5.23 -5.45
CA GLY A 45 13.56 4.42 -6.05
C GLY A 45 14.73 4.08 -5.15
N GLN A 46 14.71 4.49 -3.89
CA GLN A 46 15.83 4.26 -2.97
C GLN A 46 15.64 3.04 -2.05
N GLY A 47 14.57 2.30 -2.22
CA GLY A 47 14.36 1.07 -1.47
C GLY A 47 13.74 1.22 -0.08
N PHE A 48 13.66 2.43 0.44
CA PHE A 48 13.12 2.67 1.79
C PHE A 48 11.65 2.25 1.90
N ALA A 49 10.85 2.59 0.89
CA ALA A 49 9.44 2.27 0.89
C ALA A 49 9.21 0.75 0.80
N SER A 50 10.00 0.06 -0.02
CA SER A 50 9.91 -1.40 -0.12
C SER A 50 10.17 -2.05 1.22
N GLU A 51 11.20 -1.60 1.91
CA GLU A 51 11.58 -2.13 3.22
C GLU A 51 10.47 -1.91 4.24
N ALA A 52 9.95 -0.69 4.31
CA ALA A 52 8.88 -0.35 5.25
C ALA A 52 7.61 -1.16 4.95
N LEU A 53 7.23 -1.26 3.67
CA LEU A 53 6.04 -1.99 3.28
C LEU A 53 6.16 -3.49 3.56
N ARG A 54 7.35 -4.07 3.35
CA ARG A 54 7.56 -5.49 3.68
C ARG A 54 7.29 -5.76 5.15
N GLU A 55 7.73 -4.87 6.03
CA GLU A 55 7.47 -5.02 7.45
C GLU A 55 5.99 -4.90 7.79
N VAL A 56 5.30 -3.93 7.19
CA VAL A 56 3.86 -3.75 7.39
C VAL A 56 3.10 -4.97 6.88
N ILE A 57 3.43 -5.45 5.68
CA ILE A 57 2.77 -6.61 5.09
C ILE A 57 2.96 -7.85 5.96
N SER A 58 4.18 -8.09 6.42
CA SER A 58 4.46 -9.22 7.31
C SER A 58 3.65 -9.13 8.60
N TYR A 59 3.59 -7.93 9.18
CA TYR A 59 2.81 -7.72 10.40
C TYR A 59 1.33 -8.04 10.18
N LEU A 60 0.76 -7.52 9.09
CA LEU A 60 -0.65 -7.73 8.78
C LEU A 60 -0.99 -9.20 8.59
N PHE A 61 -0.14 -9.93 7.86
CA PHE A 61 -0.40 -11.35 7.61
C PHE A 61 -0.07 -12.25 8.80
N LEU A 62 1.03 -11.98 9.48
CA LEU A 62 1.53 -12.90 10.51
C LEU A 62 1.05 -12.58 11.92
N LYS A 63 0.89 -11.30 12.25
CA LYS A 63 0.46 -10.90 13.60
C LYS A 63 -1.03 -10.64 13.68
N LEU A 64 -1.61 -10.03 12.65
CA LEU A 64 -3.05 -9.73 12.63
C LEU A 64 -3.86 -10.77 11.86
N ASP A 65 -3.16 -11.74 11.28
CA ASP A 65 -3.79 -12.88 10.59
C ASP A 65 -4.73 -12.47 9.46
N LYS A 66 -4.39 -11.39 8.77
CA LYS A 66 -5.17 -10.95 7.62
C LYS A 66 -4.92 -11.88 6.44
N LEU A 67 -5.90 -12.00 5.55
CA LEU A 67 -5.81 -12.93 4.42
C LEU A 67 -5.54 -12.22 3.10
N LYS A 68 -5.85 -10.94 3.00
CA LYS A 68 -5.65 -10.20 1.76
C LYS A 68 -5.39 -8.73 2.04
N ILE A 69 -4.47 -8.15 1.29
CA ILE A 69 -4.16 -6.73 1.32
C ILE A 69 -4.50 -6.14 -0.04
N ILE A 70 -5.22 -5.03 -0.05
CA ILE A 70 -5.62 -4.32 -1.26
C ILE A 70 -4.96 -2.95 -1.24
N ALA A 71 -4.40 -2.53 -2.37
CA ALA A 71 -3.80 -1.22 -2.51
C ALA A 71 -4.50 -0.44 -3.62
N SER A 72 -4.86 0.81 -3.32
CA SER A 72 -5.44 1.74 -4.29
C SER A 72 -4.37 2.74 -4.69
N ILE A 73 -4.11 2.85 -5.98
CA ILE A 73 -3.01 3.66 -6.50
C ILE A 73 -3.51 4.51 -7.65
N ASP A 74 -3.08 5.78 -7.69
CA ASP A 74 -3.30 6.64 -8.86
C ASP A 74 -2.47 6.05 -10.01
N PRO A 75 -3.08 5.70 -11.17
CA PRO A 75 -2.34 5.12 -12.28
C PRO A 75 -1.21 5.99 -12.81
N ARG A 76 -1.25 7.28 -12.55
CA ARG A 76 -0.18 8.20 -12.95
C ARG A 76 1.08 8.03 -12.08
N ASN A 77 0.95 7.36 -10.95
CA ASN A 77 2.06 7.12 -10.04
C ASN A 77 2.72 5.79 -10.38
N GLU A 78 3.53 5.79 -11.44
CA GLU A 78 4.19 4.58 -11.91
C GLU A 78 5.16 3.99 -10.90
N SER A 79 5.79 4.84 -10.11
CA SER A 79 6.72 4.38 -9.06
C SER A 79 6.03 3.52 -8.02
N SER A 80 4.84 3.93 -7.59
CA SER A 80 4.06 3.15 -6.63
C SER A 80 3.59 1.83 -7.23
N ILE A 81 3.13 1.85 -8.47
CA ILE A 81 2.70 0.62 -9.15
C ILE A 81 3.86 -0.37 -9.21
N LYS A 82 5.04 0.07 -9.64
CA LYS A 82 6.23 -0.79 -9.70
C LYS A 82 6.63 -1.30 -8.34
N LEU A 83 6.53 -0.46 -7.32
CA LEU A 83 6.83 -0.83 -5.95
C LEU A 83 5.95 -1.99 -5.48
N PHE A 84 4.64 -1.87 -5.66
CA PHE A 84 3.72 -2.93 -5.25
C PHE A 84 3.90 -4.19 -6.08
N GLN A 85 4.20 -4.06 -7.38
CA GLN A 85 4.50 -5.22 -8.23
C GLN A 85 5.71 -5.99 -7.71
N ARG A 86 6.76 -5.29 -7.28
CA ARG A 86 7.96 -5.94 -6.72
C ARG A 86 7.65 -6.65 -5.41
N LEU A 87 6.64 -6.19 -4.69
CA LEU A 87 6.22 -6.82 -3.44
C LEU A 87 5.28 -8.02 -3.65
N GLY A 88 4.94 -8.30 -4.92
CA GLY A 88 4.10 -9.45 -5.25
C GLY A 88 2.64 -9.12 -5.51
N PHE A 89 2.26 -7.86 -5.43
CA PHE A 89 0.89 -7.45 -5.73
C PHE A 89 0.61 -7.57 -7.23
N VAL A 90 -0.62 -7.92 -7.56
CA VAL A 90 -1.08 -7.97 -8.95
C VAL A 90 -2.28 -7.06 -9.12
N GLN A 91 -2.45 -6.52 -10.32
CA GLN A 91 -3.60 -5.69 -10.62
C GLN A 91 -4.88 -6.51 -10.60
N GLU A 92 -5.89 -6.03 -9.88
CA GLU A 92 -7.19 -6.70 -9.81
C GLU A 92 -8.30 -5.92 -10.51
N ALA A 93 -8.19 -4.58 -10.54
CA ALA A 93 -9.22 -3.76 -11.15
C ALA A 93 -8.69 -2.38 -11.50
N LEU A 94 -9.41 -1.71 -12.40
CA LEU A 94 -9.19 -0.30 -12.69
C LEU A 94 -10.57 0.36 -12.72
N TYR A 95 -10.82 1.28 -11.80
CA TYR A 95 -12.08 2.00 -11.72
C TYR A 95 -11.85 3.43 -12.21
N GLU A 96 -12.58 3.83 -13.24
CA GLU A 96 -12.44 5.15 -13.80
C GLU A 96 -13.00 6.21 -12.87
N LYS A 97 -12.22 7.26 -12.63
CA LYS A 97 -12.61 8.46 -11.87
C LYS A 97 -13.36 8.15 -10.58
N SER A 98 -12.86 7.17 -9.85
CA SER A 98 -13.50 6.73 -8.60
C SER A 98 -12.72 7.13 -7.36
N LEU A 99 -11.53 7.71 -7.51
CA LEU A 99 -10.66 8.11 -6.41
C LEU A 99 -10.48 9.62 -6.42
N PHE A 100 -10.82 10.28 -5.31
CA PHE A 100 -10.69 11.73 -5.21
C PHE A 100 -9.37 12.10 -4.54
N LEU A 101 -8.46 12.71 -5.29
CA LEU A 101 -7.14 13.12 -4.80
C LEU A 101 -6.83 14.55 -5.23
N ASN A 102 -6.35 15.33 -4.28
CA ASN A 102 -5.86 16.68 -4.55
C ASN A 102 -6.87 17.55 -5.34
N GLY A 103 -8.14 17.43 -4.98
CA GLY A 103 -9.18 18.25 -5.60
C GLY A 103 -9.69 17.74 -6.94
N GLU A 104 -9.28 16.57 -7.37
CA GLU A 104 -9.75 16.01 -8.64
C GLU A 104 -10.10 14.53 -8.53
N TRP A 105 -10.97 14.08 -9.42
CA TRP A 105 -11.31 12.66 -9.54
C TRP A 105 -10.33 11.99 -10.50
N VAL A 106 -9.69 10.93 -10.04
CA VAL A 106 -8.73 10.16 -10.84
C VAL A 106 -9.14 8.70 -10.86
N ASP A 107 -8.53 7.95 -11.77
CA ASP A 107 -8.76 6.51 -11.84
C ASP A 107 -8.15 5.84 -10.62
N ASP A 108 -8.73 4.73 -10.21
CA ASP A 108 -8.25 3.92 -9.09
C ASP A 108 -7.69 2.61 -9.63
N TRP A 109 -6.37 2.47 -9.59
CA TRP A 109 -5.67 1.24 -9.95
C TRP A 109 -5.60 0.38 -8.71
N VAL A 110 -6.39 -0.70 -8.69
CA VAL A 110 -6.48 -1.56 -7.52
C VAL A 110 -5.58 -2.78 -7.68
N MET A 111 -4.71 -2.99 -6.72
CA MET A 111 -3.80 -4.14 -6.67
C MET A 111 -4.08 -4.95 -5.42
N GLY A 112 -3.79 -6.24 -5.47
CA GLY A 112 -4.03 -7.11 -4.32
C GLY A 112 -2.94 -8.13 -4.12
N LEU A 113 -2.77 -8.53 -2.86
CA LEU A 113 -1.84 -9.59 -2.47
C LEU A 113 -2.53 -10.46 -1.44
N ALA A 114 -2.71 -11.74 -1.77
CA ALA A 114 -3.25 -12.72 -0.82
C ALA A 114 -2.11 -13.33 -0.01
N LYS A 115 -2.41 -13.72 1.23
CA LYS A 115 -1.44 -14.36 2.11
C LYS A 115 -0.78 -15.58 1.47
N ASP A 116 -1.57 -16.38 0.74
CA ASP A 116 -1.06 -17.56 0.06
C ASP A 116 -0.09 -17.20 -1.08
N GLU A 117 -0.36 -16.10 -1.76
CA GLU A 117 0.53 -15.61 -2.84
C GLU A 117 1.87 -15.15 -2.28
N LEU A 118 1.87 -14.54 -1.09
CA LEU A 118 3.12 -14.13 -0.45
C LEU A 118 4.00 -15.34 -0.19
N ASN A 119 3.42 -16.43 0.31
CA ASN A 119 4.15 -17.68 0.57
C ASN A 119 4.68 -18.29 -0.72
N SER A 120 3.92 -18.19 -1.80
CA SER A 120 4.32 -18.72 -3.11
C SER A 120 5.43 -17.92 -3.76
N ALA A 121 5.55 -16.64 -3.44
CA ALA A 121 6.53 -15.74 -4.04
C ALA A 121 7.95 -15.91 -3.48
N LYS A 122 8.12 -16.73 -2.50
CA LYS A 122 9.44 -16.98 -1.90
C LYS A 122 10.31 -17.89 -2.73
#